data_a50fc1e977893d0496b41a762186f8f5
#
_entry.id   a50fc1e977893d0496b41a762186f8f5
#
_cell.length_a   1.000
_cell.length_b   1.000
_cell.length_c   1.000
_cell.angle_alpha   90.00
_cell.angle_beta   90.00
_cell.angle_gamma   90.00
#
_symmetry.space_group_name_H-M   'P 1'
#
loop_
_entity.id
_entity.type
_entity.pdbx_description
1 polymer ?
#
loop_
_entity_poly.entity_id
_entity_poly.type
_entity_poly.pdbx_seq_one_letter_code
_entity_poly.pdbx_strand_id
1 'polypeptide(L)'
;MPGERPALVRKLATALDGPGAPRAGEHLLVAVSGGPDSTALLVALAELASTLRLAVTAAHVDHGLRGAEGAAEAARVGVLAGRLGVPFVSRAVALAPGPGLEARARRARYGALAAMAAEARATRIVTAHTQDDQVETFLQRLLRGTGRRGLGGMRPVRGALFRPLLAVTRTDVRRFLAERNLPFAIDRTTADLRHTRNRIRRLVVPFLRAEFNPRLDGALAALAERLRDEDDFLDAVAAARAATFARGAALGTAIVDEPRALARRIVRAWLEREARCSVTALHVERVLQLAAGDRPGAVAVPGPARVVREGDVLVRRPGRQATPATLLRAIAPGETIVHPAGAWRISLSRPRARQTNEERPANRRHALFDAEVLAGALAVRSPRAGDRVHLLHGGTRKLQDILVDAKVPREQRPAVPVLVADADILWVAGLARGRSAPISPATRHIIEAVLDAPETVC
;
A
#
# COMPACT_ATOMS: atom_id res chain seq x y z
N MET A 1 -3.81 -44.53 -30.94
CA MET A 1 -2.91 -43.43 -30.59
C MET A 1 -3.32 -42.96 -29.20
N PRO A 2 -2.45 -42.98 -28.17
CA PRO A 2 -2.77 -42.32 -26.94
C PRO A 2 -2.90 -40.83 -27.26
N GLY A 3 -4.10 -40.27 -27.06
CA GLY A 3 -4.46 -38.90 -27.42
C GLY A 3 -3.49 -37.92 -26.80
N GLU A 4 -3.13 -36.91 -27.57
CA GLU A 4 -2.24 -35.81 -27.12
C GLU A 4 -2.81 -35.16 -25.83
N ARG A 5 -2.01 -35.10 -24.77
CA ARG A 5 -2.45 -34.48 -23.50
C ARG A 5 -2.94 -33.05 -23.78
N PRO A 6 -4.05 -32.59 -23.18
CA PRO A 6 -4.53 -31.23 -23.34
C PRO A 6 -3.45 -30.21 -23.08
N ALA A 7 -3.46 -29.09 -23.80
CA ALA A 7 -2.44 -28.03 -23.70
C ALA A 7 -2.23 -27.54 -22.26
N LEU A 8 -3.32 -27.41 -21.48
CA LEU A 8 -3.24 -27.05 -20.06
C LEU A 8 -2.40 -28.06 -19.27
N VAL A 9 -2.66 -29.38 -19.45
CA VAL A 9 -1.94 -30.44 -18.71
C VAL A 9 -0.46 -30.48 -19.08
N ARG A 10 -0.12 -30.29 -20.37
CA ARG A 10 1.29 -30.22 -20.80
C ARG A 10 2.01 -29.01 -20.17
N LYS A 11 1.43 -27.82 -20.23
CA LYS A 11 1.98 -26.61 -19.64
C LYS A 11 2.09 -26.70 -18.11
N LEU A 12 1.10 -27.32 -17.46
CA LEU A 12 1.12 -27.59 -16.03
C LEU A 12 2.26 -28.55 -15.66
N ALA A 13 2.43 -29.63 -16.40
CA ALA A 13 3.52 -30.58 -16.20
C ALA A 13 4.89 -29.89 -16.33
N THR A 14 5.09 -29.07 -17.39
CA THR A 14 6.32 -28.28 -17.54
C THR A 14 6.56 -27.34 -16.33
N ALA A 15 5.51 -26.72 -15.81
CA ALA A 15 5.63 -25.87 -14.63
C ALA A 15 5.99 -26.65 -13.35
N LEU A 16 5.55 -27.91 -13.23
CA LEU A 16 5.86 -28.82 -12.14
C LEU A 16 7.26 -29.44 -12.23
N ASP A 17 7.93 -29.35 -13.38
CA ASP A 17 9.33 -29.74 -13.57
C ASP A 17 10.28 -28.53 -13.46
N GLY A 18 9.75 -27.33 -13.35
CA GLY A 18 10.50 -26.08 -13.35
C GLY A 18 11.20 -25.75 -12.02
N PRO A 19 12.04 -24.70 -11.99
CA PRO A 19 12.77 -24.27 -10.80
C PRO A 19 11.81 -23.88 -9.66
N GLY A 20 12.04 -24.47 -8.46
CA GLY A 20 11.24 -24.23 -7.27
C GLY A 20 9.84 -24.86 -7.29
N ALA A 21 9.56 -25.73 -8.26
CA ALA A 21 8.35 -26.54 -8.28
C ALA A 21 8.29 -27.51 -7.08
N PRO A 22 7.09 -27.99 -6.72
CA PRO A 22 6.92 -28.99 -5.67
C PRO A 22 7.67 -30.29 -6.00
N ARG A 23 8.25 -30.90 -4.98
CA ARG A 23 8.95 -32.19 -5.11
C ARG A 23 8.03 -33.36 -4.75
N ALA A 24 8.38 -34.55 -5.22
CA ALA A 24 7.70 -35.78 -4.80
C ALA A 24 7.65 -35.89 -3.27
N GLY A 25 6.51 -36.24 -2.71
CA GLY A 25 6.24 -36.28 -1.28
C GLY A 25 5.73 -34.94 -0.69
N GLU A 26 5.78 -33.85 -1.43
CA GLU A 26 5.22 -32.59 -0.93
C GLU A 26 3.68 -32.57 -0.96
N HIS A 27 3.10 -31.77 -0.06
CA HIS A 27 1.67 -31.57 0.07
C HIS A 27 1.26 -30.19 -0.45
N LEU A 28 0.30 -30.13 -1.36
CA LEU A 28 -0.20 -28.94 -2.02
C LEU A 28 -1.57 -28.54 -1.46
N LEU A 29 -1.72 -27.32 -0.97
CA LEU A 29 -3.02 -26.70 -0.71
C LEU A 29 -3.44 -25.90 -1.93
N VAL A 30 -4.43 -26.37 -2.67
CA VAL A 30 -4.91 -25.73 -3.90
C VAL A 30 -6.06 -24.77 -3.58
N ALA A 31 -5.84 -23.49 -3.81
CA ALA A 31 -6.85 -22.46 -3.60
C ALA A 31 -7.91 -22.50 -4.71
N VAL A 32 -9.15 -22.86 -4.38
CA VAL A 32 -10.26 -23.03 -5.30
C VAL A 32 -11.38 -22.03 -4.99
N SER A 33 -11.61 -21.11 -5.93
CA SER A 33 -12.69 -20.10 -5.81
C SER A 33 -14.01 -20.52 -6.48
N GLY A 34 -14.07 -21.70 -7.09
CA GLY A 34 -15.23 -22.13 -7.91
C GLY A 34 -15.24 -21.56 -9.32
N GLY A 35 -14.38 -20.60 -9.64
CA GLY A 35 -14.23 -20.07 -11.00
C GLY A 35 -13.47 -21.02 -11.93
N PRO A 36 -13.49 -20.77 -13.26
CA PRO A 36 -12.95 -21.70 -14.27
C PRO A 36 -11.49 -22.03 -14.04
N ASP A 37 -10.63 -21.00 -13.80
CA ASP A 37 -9.20 -21.19 -13.69
C ASP A 37 -8.83 -22.10 -12.50
N SER A 38 -9.47 -21.88 -11.34
CA SER A 38 -9.22 -22.67 -10.13
C SER A 38 -9.80 -24.07 -10.19
N THR A 39 -10.94 -24.24 -10.86
CA THR A 39 -11.54 -25.55 -11.12
C THR A 39 -10.65 -26.38 -12.04
N ALA A 40 -10.17 -25.80 -13.14
CA ALA A 40 -9.25 -26.49 -14.05
C ALA A 40 -7.93 -26.87 -13.38
N LEU A 41 -7.38 -25.98 -12.53
CA LEU A 41 -6.16 -26.27 -11.78
C LEU A 41 -6.34 -27.47 -10.84
N LEU A 42 -7.45 -27.51 -10.07
CA LEU A 42 -7.70 -28.61 -9.14
C LEU A 42 -7.83 -29.94 -9.87
N VAL A 43 -8.61 -29.97 -10.95
CA VAL A 43 -8.80 -31.20 -11.74
C VAL A 43 -7.49 -31.69 -12.35
N ALA A 44 -6.74 -30.79 -13.00
CA ALA A 44 -5.48 -31.16 -13.64
C ALA A 44 -4.41 -31.62 -12.63
N LEU A 45 -4.37 -31.01 -11.43
CA LEU A 45 -3.48 -31.46 -10.36
C LEU A 45 -3.90 -32.80 -9.79
N ALA A 46 -5.18 -33.05 -9.60
CA ALA A 46 -5.68 -34.34 -9.15
C ALA A 46 -5.31 -35.48 -10.14
N GLU A 47 -5.40 -35.20 -11.45
CA GLU A 47 -5.00 -36.16 -12.50
C GLU A 47 -3.49 -36.47 -12.46
N LEU A 48 -2.65 -35.50 -12.10
CA LEU A 48 -1.20 -35.63 -12.08
C LEU A 48 -0.63 -36.08 -10.71
N ALA A 49 -1.40 -35.94 -9.65
CA ALA A 49 -0.93 -36.07 -8.27
C ALA A 49 -0.29 -37.45 -7.98
N SER A 50 -0.92 -38.51 -8.40
CA SER A 50 -0.41 -39.88 -8.19
C SER A 50 0.89 -40.12 -8.96
N THR A 51 0.96 -39.72 -10.23
CA THR A 51 2.15 -39.84 -11.08
C THR A 51 3.34 -39.07 -10.50
N LEU A 52 3.07 -37.87 -9.97
CA LEU A 52 4.10 -37.01 -9.39
C LEU A 52 4.36 -37.27 -7.90
N ARG A 53 3.64 -38.19 -7.31
CA ARG A 53 3.72 -38.52 -5.85
C ARG A 53 3.49 -37.25 -5.00
N LEU A 54 2.48 -36.45 -5.32
CA LEU A 54 2.08 -35.25 -4.60
C LEU A 54 0.78 -35.51 -3.81
N ALA A 55 0.71 -35.00 -2.59
CA ALA A 55 -0.56 -34.90 -1.88
C ALA A 55 -1.26 -33.61 -2.26
N VAL A 56 -2.58 -33.64 -2.42
CA VAL A 56 -3.39 -32.46 -2.80
C VAL A 56 -4.55 -32.30 -1.83
N THR A 57 -4.76 -31.09 -1.33
CA THR A 57 -5.97 -30.68 -0.60
C THR A 57 -6.56 -29.46 -1.26
N ALA A 58 -7.87 -29.48 -1.53
CA ALA A 58 -8.61 -28.34 -2.04
C ALA A 58 -8.97 -27.38 -0.88
N ALA A 59 -8.75 -26.08 -1.07
CA ALA A 59 -9.07 -25.05 -0.07
C ALA A 59 -9.95 -23.96 -0.67
N HIS A 60 -11.06 -23.64 0.00
CA HIS A 60 -11.94 -22.52 -0.37
C HIS A 60 -11.92 -21.45 0.72
N VAL A 61 -11.88 -20.18 0.30
CA VAL A 61 -12.00 -19.04 1.22
C VAL A 61 -13.23 -18.24 0.84
N ASP A 62 -14.25 -18.27 1.70
CA ASP A 62 -15.41 -17.40 1.58
C ASP A 62 -15.11 -16.02 2.19
N HIS A 63 -15.31 -14.97 1.43
CA HIS A 63 -15.08 -13.59 1.87
C HIS A 63 -16.23 -12.98 2.67
N GLY A 64 -17.32 -13.71 2.88
CA GLY A 64 -18.51 -13.25 3.59
C GLY A 64 -19.26 -12.10 2.90
N LEU A 65 -18.85 -11.72 1.69
CA LEU A 65 -19.42 -10.57 0.96
C LEU A 65 -20.69 -10.92 0.20
N ARG A 66 -21.00 -12.22 0.01
CA ARG A 66 -22.09 -12.72 -0.82
C ARG A 66 -23.09 -13.59 -0.03
N GLY A 67 -23.01 -13.65 1.29
CA GLY A 67 -23.95 -14.40 2.12
C GLY A 67 -24.17 -15.85 1.65
N ALA A 68 -25.41 -16.23 1.33
CA ALA A 68 -25.78 -17.58 0.90
C ALA A 68 -25.08 -18.05 -0.39
N GLU A 69 -24.70 -17.14 -1.30
CA GLU A 69 -23.97 -17.50 -2.53
C GLU A 69 -22.58 -18.03 -2.23
N GLY A 70 -21.87 -17.46 -1.22
CA GLY A 70 -20.56 -17.94 -0.81
C GLY A 70 -20.58 -19.35 -0.24
N ALA A 71 -21.58 -19.67 0.60
CA ALA A 71 -21.78 -21.02 1.12
C ALA A 71 -22.11 -22.03 0.01
N ALA A 72 -22.95 -21.65 -0.96
CA ALA A 72 -23.27 -22.50 -2.12
C ALA A 72 -22.04 -22.73 -3.02
N GLU A 73 -21.15 -21.74 -3.13
CA GLU A 73 -19.89 -21.87 -3.86
C GLU A 73 -18.93 -22.84 -3.17
N ALA A 74 -18.77 -22.72 -1.85
CA ALA A 74 -18.00 -23.66 -1.04
C ALA A 74 -18.53 -25.10 -1.16
N ALA A 75 -19.84 -25.28 -1.10
CA ALA A 75 -20.49 -26.60 -1.27
C ALA A 75 -20.17 -27.19 -2.65
N ARG A 76 -20.28 -26.42 -3.75
CA ARG A 76 -19.94 -26.90 -5.10
C ARG A 76 -18.47 -27.32 -5.21
N VAL A 77 -17.55 -26.55 -4.61
CA VAL A 77 -16.13 -26.90 -4.57
C VAL A 77 -15.91 -28.20 -3.78
N GLY A 78 -16.60 -28.36 -2.64
CA GLY A 78 -16.54 -29.60 -1.84
C GLY A 78 -17.03 -30.83 -2.59
N VAL A 79 -18.13 -30.72 -3.33
CA VAL A 79 -18.66 -31.80 -4.19
C VAL A 79 -17.65 -32.16 -5.29
N LEU A 80 -17.02 -31.18 -5.93
CA LEU A 80 -15.99 -31.43 -6.93
C LEU A 80 -14.77 -32.12 -6.32
N ALA A 81 -14.28 -31.63 -5.19
CA ALA A 81 -13.15 -32.25 -4.49
C ALA A 81 -13.45 -33.71 -4.10
N GLY A 82 -14.64 -33.98 -3.58
CA GLY A 82 -15.08 -35.34 -3.26
C GLY A 82 -15.10 -36.28 -4.48
N ARG A 83 -15.60 -35.79 -5.65
CA ARG A 83 -15.56 -36.55 -6.91
C ARG A 83 -14.14 -36.86 -7.39
N LEU A 84 -13.18 -36.02 -7.06
CA LEU A 84 -11.76 -36.19 -7.41
C LEU A 84 -11.00 -37.01 -6.36
N GLY A 85 -11.62 -37.41 -5.26
CA GLY A 85 -10.94 -38.08 -4.14
C GLY A 85 -9.95 -37.16 -3.40
N VAL A 86 -10.12 -35.83 -3.48
CA VAL A 86 -9.24 -34.83 -2.90
C VAL A 86 -9.86 -34.31 -1.60
N PRO A 87 -9.13 -34.31 -0.45
CA PRO A 87 -9.57 -33.66 0.77
C PRO A 87 -9.95 -32.19 0.55
N PHE A 88 -10.99 -31.71 1.27
CA PHE A 88 -11.50 -30.36 1.15
C PHE A 88 -11.53 -29.64 2.48
N VAL A 89 -11.07 -28.41 2.51
CA VAL A 89 -11.16 -27.50 3.66
C VAL A 89 -11.71 -26.16 3.21
N SER A 90 -12.51 -25.52 4.07
CA SER A 90 -13.04 -24.19 3.78
C SER A 90 -12.96 -23.26 5.00
N ARG A 91 -12.82 -21.96 4.76
CA ARG A 91 -12.79 -20.95 5.81
C ARG A 91 -13.51 -19.68 5.36
N ALA A 92 -14.41 -19.20 6.23
CA ALA A 92 -15.02 -17.89 6.05
C ALA A 92 -14.13 -16.79 6.65
N VAL A 93 -14.07 -15.64 6.00
CA VAL A 93 -13.32 -14.47 6.44
C VAL A 93 -14.26 -13.27 6.47
N ALA A 94 -14.53 -12.76 7.67
CA ALA A 94 -15.33 -11.55 7.83
C ALA A 94 -14.52 -10.31 7.44
N LEU A 95 -15.07 -9.50 6.52
CA LEU A 95 -14.47 -8.24 6.08
C LEU A 95 -15.42 -7.09 6.41
N ALA A 96 -14.97 -6.19 7.26
CA ALA A 96 -15.71 -4.94 7.50
C ALA A 96 -15.69 -4.07 6.22
N PRO A 97 -16.78 -3.37 5.86
CA PRO A 97 -16.80 -2.41 4.76
C PRO A 97 -15.79 -1.27 5.01
N GLY A 98 -15.35 -0.58 3.95
CA GLY A 98 -14.45 0.56 4.08
C GLY A 98 -13.38 0.66 2.99
N PRO A 99 -12.53 1.71 3.02
CA PRO A 99 -11.53 1.99 2.01
C PRO A 99 -10.53 0.83 1.83
N GLY A 100 -10.12 0.58 0.58
CA GLY A 100 -9.14 -0.47 0.27
C GLY A 100 -9.66 -1.91 0.48
N LEU A 101 -10.96 -2.14 0.36
CA LEU A 101 -11.61 -3.45 0.55
C LEU A 101 -10.92 -4.56 -0.23
N GLU A 102 -10.58 -4.34 -1.52
CA GLU A 102 -9.91 -5.33 -2.36
C GLU A 102 -8.55 -5.76 -1.79
N ALA A 103 -7.74 -4.79 -1.35
CA ALA A 103 -6.43 -5.07 -0.76
C ALA A 103 -6.55 -5.82 0.59
N ARG A 104 -7.57 -5.47 1.40
CA ARG A 104 -7.85 -6.16 2.67
C ARG A 104 -8.38 -7.56 2.42
N ALA A 105 -9.31 -7.74 1.48
CA ALA A 105 -9.84 -9.03 1.07
C ALA A 105 -8.72 -9.96 0.57
N ARG A 106 -7.84 -9.43 -0.27
CA ARG A 106 -6.66 -10.17 -0.73
C ARG A 106 -5.76 -10.58 0.43
N ARG A 107 -5.48 -9.71 1.37
CA ARG A 107 -4.62 -10.01 2.54
C ARG A 107 -5.25 -11.08 3.43
N ALA A 108 -6.54 -10.93 3.74
CA ALA A 108 -7.30 -11.87 4.54
C ALA A 108 -7.37 -13.25 3.89
N ARG A 109 -7.58 -13.32 2.55
CA ARG A 109 -7.56 -14.56 1.79
C ARG A 109 -6.23 -15.29 1.91
N TYR A 110 -5.10 -14.59 1.71
CA TYR A 110 -3.80 -15.23 1.82
C TYR A 110 -3.47 -15.64 3.26
N GLY A 111 -3.93 -14.88 4.26
CA GLY A 111 -3.82 -15.27 5.67
C GLY A 111 -4.61 -16.54 5.99
N ALA A 112 -5.86 -16.63 5.50
CA ALA A 112 -6.68 -17.84 5.65
C ALA A 112 -6.07 -19.05 4.96
N LEU A 113 -5.57 -18.90 3.72
CA LEU A 113 -4.89 -19.96 3.00
C LEU A 113 -3.62 -20.44 3.73
N ALA A 114 -2.83 -19.50 4.30
CA ALA A 114 -1.64 -19.85 5.05
C ALA A 114 -1.97 -20.64 6.33
N ALA A 115 -3.04 -20.24 7.04
CA ALA A 115 -3.50 -20.98 8.22
C ALA A 115 -4.00 -22.39 7.87
N MET A 116 -4.83 -22.52 6.82
CA MET A 116 -5.29 -23.85 6.34
C MET A 116 -4.12 -24.70 5.83
N ALA A 117 -3.11 -24.10 5.19
CA ALA A 117 -1.92 -24.84 4.77
C ALA A 117 -1.14 -25.40 5.97
N ALA A 118 -0.98 -24.63 7.04
CA ALA A 118 -0.33 -25.09 8.27
C ALA A 118 -1.12 -26.22 8.94
N GLU A 119 -2.42 -26.13 9.04
CA GLU A 119 -3.31 -27.16 9.59
C GLU A 119 -3.27 -28.45 8.77
N ALA A 120 -3.29 -28.34 7.44
CA ALA A 120 -3.16 -29.47 6.54
C ALA A 120 -1.72 -30.00 6.39
N ARG A 121 -0.74 -29.36 7.03
CA ARG A 121 0.70 -29.65 6.84
C ARG A 121 1.13 -29.56 5.36
N ALA A 122 0.49 -28.66 4.60
CA ALA A 122 0.84 -28.42 3.20
C ALA A 122 2.09 -27.53 3.12
N THR A 123 3.03 -27.91 2.27
CA THR A 123 4.30 -27.20 2.05
C THR A 123 4.15 -26.07 1.02
N ARG A 124 3.13 -26.15 0.16
CA ARG A 124 2.86 -25.19 -0.91
C ARG A 124 1.39 -24.78 -0.94
N ILE A 125 1.15 -23.48 -1.22
CA ILE A 125 -0.15 -22.94 -1.55
C ILE A 125 -0.17 -22.71 -3.05
N VAL A 126 -1.08 -23.37 -3.76
CA VAL A 126 -1.16 -23.31 -5.22
C VAL A 126 -2.33 -22.44 -5.66
N THR A 127 -2.10 -21.51 -6.59
CA THR A 127 -3.13 -20.59 -7.08
C THR A 127 -3.19 -20.56 -8.60
N ALA A 128 -4.40 -20.41 -9.14
CA ALA A 128 -4.72 -20.53 -10.57
C ALA A 128 -4.56 -19.21 -11.35
N HIS A 129 -3.46 -18.49 -11.14
CA HIS A 129 -3.19 -17.31 -11.96
C HIS A 129 -2.71 -17.73 -13.35
N THR A 130 -3.33 -17.16 -14.39
CA THR A 130 -3.10 -17.50 -15.79
C THR A 130 -2.18 -16.50 -16.51
N GLN A 131 -1.84 -16.79 -17.76
CA GLN A 131 -1.11 -15.86 -18.64
C GLN A 131 -1.87 -14.54 -18.83
N ASP A 132 -3.19 -14.61 -18.97
CA ASP A 132 -4.04 -13.41 -19.05
C ASP A 132 -3.94 -12.54 -17.80
N ASP A 133 -3.86 -13.14 -16.60
CA ASP A 133 -3.63 -12.40 -15.35
C ASP A 133 -2.25 -11.75 -15.31
N GLN A 134 -1.26 -12.38 -15.93
CA GLN A 134 0.10 -11.82 -16.06
C GLN A 134 0.08 -10.58 -16.95
N VAL A 135 -0.60 -10.64 -18.10
CA VAL A 135 -0.78 -9.51 -19.03
C VAL A 135 -1.52 -8.36 -18.35
N GLU A 136 -2.64 -8.65 -17.67
CA GLU A 136 -3.38 -7.65 -16.90
C GLU A 136 -2.50 -6.97 -15.84
N THR A 137 -1.69 -7.76 -15.12
CA THR A 137 -0.78 -7.27 -14.09
C THR A 137 0.36 -6.43 -14.68
N PHE A 138 0.92 -6.85 -15.82
CA PHE A 138 1.94 -6.12 -16.53
C PHE A 138 1.44 -4.74 -16.94
N LEU A 139 0.32 -4.67 -17.65
CA LEU A 139 -0.28 -3.41 -18.10
C LEU A 139 -0.68 -2.51 -16.93
N GLN A 140 -1.28 -3.08 -15.88
CA GLN A 140 -1.64 -2.31 -14.69
C GLN A 140 -0.43 -1.67 -14.01
N ARG A 141 0.69 -2.36 -13.96
CA ARG A 141 1.93 -1.86 -13.37
C ARG A 141 2.62 -0.85 -14.28
N LEU A 142 2.63 -1.09 -15.59
CA LEU A 142 3.15 -0.16 -16.58
C LEU A 142 2.44 1.19 -16.50
N LEU A 143 1.12 1.19 -16.48
CA LEU A 143 0.29 2.40 -16.37
C LEU A 143 0.46 3.15 -15.03
N ARG A 144 0.91 2.47 -13.99
CA ARG A 144 1.23 3.10 -12.69
C ARG A 144 2.65 3.65 -12.62
N GLY A 145 3.49 3.45 -13.63
CA GLY A 145 4.87 3.87 -13.62
C GLY A 145 5.73 3.03 -12.68
N THR A 146 5.98 1.78 -13.04
CA THR A 146 6.86 0.89 -12.28
C THR A 146 8.18 0.65 -12.99
N GLY A 147 9.23 0.32 -12.25
CA GLY A 147 10.50 -0.13 -12.82
C GLY A 147 10.48 -1.61 -13.24
N ARG A 148 11.64 -2.10 -13.73
CA ARG A 148 11.88 -3.47 -14.21
C ARG A 148 11.30 -4.55 -13.30
N ARG A 149 11.62 -4.51 -11.99
CA ARG A 149 11.12 -5.45 -10.98
C ARG A 149 9.59 -5.56 -10.95
N GLY A 150 8.91 -4.45 -11.15
CA GLY A 150 7.45 -4.45 -11.22
C GLY A 150 6.93 -5.03 -12.53
N LEU A 151 7.56 -4.70 -13.67
CA LEU A 151 7.16 -5.20 -15.00
C LEU A 151 7.41 -6.71 -15.14
N GLY A 152 8.34 -7.31 -14.39
CA GLY A 152 8.49 -8.76 -14.30
C GLY A 152 7.22 -9.52 -13.86
N GLY A 153 6.16 -8.81 -13.46
CA GLY A 153 4.83 -9.38 -13.19
C GLY A 153 4.79 -10.30 -11.97
N MET A 154 4.01 -11.36 -12.05
CA MET A 154 3.92 -12.38 -11.00
C MET A 154 5.00 -13.44 -11.19
N ARG A 155 5.68 -13.81 -10.10
CA ARG A 155 6.65 -14.92 -10.09
C ARG A 155 5.92 -16.26 -10.01
N PRO A 156 6.39 -17.31 -10.73
CA PRO A 156 5.87 -18.66 -10.59
C PRO A 156 5.91 -19.14 -9.13
N VAL A 157 7.02 -18.88 -8.45
CA VAL A 157 7.23 -19.21 -7.03
C VAL A 157 7.51 -17.96 -6.21
N ARG A 158 6.88 -17.84 -5.04
CA ARG A 158 7.16 -16.80 -4.06
C ARG A 158 6.95 -17.34 -2.63
N GLY A 159 8.03 -17.72 -1.96
CA GLY A 159 7.94 -18.46 -0.70
C GLY A 159 7.16 -19.75 -0.88
N ALA A 160 6.16 -20.00 -0.06
CA ALA A 160 5.29 -21.18 -0.21
C ALA A 160 4.27 -21.08 -1.36
N LEU A 161 4.12 -19.93 -1.97
CA LEU A 161 3.10 -19.72 -3.02
C LEU A 161 3.62 -20.15 -4.38
N PHE A 162 2.88 -21.05 -5.05
CA PHE A 162 3.17 -21.57 -6.39
C PHE A 162 2.05 -21.23 -7.37
N ARG A 163 2.38 -20.85 -8.61
CA ARG A 163 1.47 -20.43 -9.68
C ARG A 163 1.76 -21.18 -10.96
N PRO A 164 1.34 -22.42 -11.09
CA PRO A 164 1.73 -23.25 -12.24
C PRO A 164 1.03 -22.88 -13.57
N LEU A 165 -0.06 -22.10 -13.52
CA LEU A 165 -0.81 -21.76 -14.73
C LEU A 165 -0.37 -20.43 -15.39
N LEU A 166 0.76 -19.82 -14.98
CA LEU A 166 1.21 -18.54 -15.57
C LEU A 166 1.55 -18.60 -17.07
N ALA A 167 1.77 -19.79 -17.64
CA ALA A 167 1.94 -20.01 -19.07
C ALA A 167 0.66 -20.53 -19.76
N VAL A 168 -0.42 -20.74 -19.02
CA VAL A 168 -1.71 -21.25 -19.52
C VAL A 168 -2.65 -20.08 -19.80
N THR A 169 -3.27 -20.07 -20.99
CA THR A 169 -4.26 -19.06 -21.35
C THR A 169 -5.65 -19.42 -20.82
N ARG A 170 -6.53 -18.43 -20.65
CA ARG A 170 -7.95 -18.69 -20.35
C ARG A 170 -8.66 -19.49 -21.44
N THR A 171 -8.18 -19.44 -22.67
CA THR A 171 -8.66 -20.28 -23.76
C THR A 171 -8.31 -21.74 -23.52
N ASP A 172 -7.09 -22.04 -23.11
CA ASP A 172 -6.68 -23.42 -22.73
C ASP A 172 -7.51 -23.93 -21.56
N VAL A 173 -7.77 -23.09 -20.54
CA VAL A 173 -8.62 -23.42 -19.39
C VAL A 173 -10.04 -23.79 -19.83
N ARG A 174 -10.66 -22.95 -20.65
CA ARG A 174 -12.04 -23.19 -21.12
C ARG A 174 -12.14 -24.45 -21.96
N ARG A 175 -11.19 -24.69 -22.86
CA ARG A 175 -11.11 -25.92 -23.66
C ARG A 175 -10.98 -27.14 -22.77
N PHE A 176 -10.08 -27.13 -21.78
CA PHE A 176 -9.87 -28.22 -20.85
C PHE A 176 -11.13 -28.56 -20.06
N LEU A 177 -11.88 -27.56 -19.59
CA LEU A 177 -13.13 -27.78 -18.85
C LEU A 177 -14.27 -28.29 -19.77
N ALA A 178 -14.36 -27.76 -20.99
CA ALA A 178 -15.35 -28.21 -21.98
C ALA A 178 -15.13 -29.68 -22.36
N GLU A 179 -13.89 -30.10 -22.64
CA GLU A 179 -13.52 -31.48 -22.95
C GLU A 179 -13.92 -32.49 -21.85
N ARG A 180 -14.07 -32.02 -20.60
CA ARG A 180 -14.43 -32.82 -19.41
C ARG A 180 -15.88 -32.63 -18.96
N ASN A 181 -16.68 -31.81 -19.67
CA ASN A 181 -18.02 -31.43 -19.27
C ASN A 181 -18.15 -30.93 -17.84
N LEU A 182 -17.12 -30.14 -17.38
CA LEU A 182 -17.07 -29.63 -16.01
C LEU A 182 -17.73 -28.26 -15.90
N PRO A 183 -18.76 -28.11 -15.04
CA PRO A 183 -19.38 -26.82 -14.78
C PRO A 183 -18.48 -25.94 -13.92
N PHE A 184 -18.55 -24.62 -14.14
CA PHE A 184 -17.86 -23.63 -13.33
C PHE A 184 -18.74 -22.39 -13.12
N ALA A 185 -18.49 -21.66 -12.03
CA ALA A 185 -19.17 -20.42 -11.74
C ALA A 185 -18.60 -19.27 -12.58
N ILE A 186 -19.48 -18.44 -13.14
CA ILE A 186 -19.10 -17.18 -13.80
C ILE A 186 -19.27 -16.05 -12.80
N ASP A 187 -18.14 -15.43 -12.40
CA ASP A 187 -18.16 -14.31 -11.47
C ASP A 187 -18.71 -13.04 -12.16
N ARG A 188 -19.90 -12.61 -11.76
CA ARG A 188 -20.57 -11.40 -12.28
C ARG A 188 -19.82 -10.11 -11.91
N THR A 189 -19.00 -10.10 -10.86
CA THR A 189 -18.26 -8.90 -10.45
C THR A 189 -17.14 -8.52 -11.43
N THR A 190 -16.73 -9.45 -12.31
CA THR A 190 -15.79 -9.15 -13.40
C THR A 190 -16.35 -8.17 -14.44
N ALA A 191 -17.65 -7.86 -14.40
CA ALA A 191 -18.30 -6.90 -15.29
C ALA A 191 -18.11 -5.44 -14.88
N ASP A 192 -17.77 -5.17 -13.61
CA ASP A 192 -17.69 -3.82 -13.06
C ASP A 192 -16.45 -3.07 -13.56
N LEU A 193 -16.67 -2.09 -14.44
CA LEU A 193 -15.61 -1.25 -15.02
C LEU A 193 -15.06 -0.17 -14.07
N ARG A 194 -15.59 -0.01 -12.87
CA ARG A 194 -15.01 0.87 -11.84
C ARG A 194 -13.62 0.37 -11.42
N HIS A 195 -13.38 -0.93 -11.50
CA HIS A 195 -12.09 -1.53 -11.20
C HIS A 195 -11.12 -1.43 -12.39
N THR A 196 -9.95 -0.84 -12.16
CA THR A 196 -8.92 -0.67 -13.19
C THR A 196 -8.54 -2.00 -13.88
N ARG A 197 -8.47 -3.10 -13.13
CA ARG A 197 -8.16 -4.42 -13.68
C ARG A 197 -9.22 -4.89 -14.68
N ASN A 198 -10.50 -4.67 -14.37
CA ASN A 198 -11.60 -5.03 -15.27
C ASN A 198 -11.59 -4.17 -16.54
N ARG A 199 -11.26 -2.87 -16.44
CA ARG A 199 -11.06 -2.00 -17.62
C ARG A 199 -9.93 -2.49 -18.50
N ILE A 200 -8.78 -2.84 -17.93
CA ILE A 200 -7.66 -3.39 -18.69
C ILE A 200 -8.08 -4.66 -19.40
N ARG A 201 -8.73 -5.59 -18.71
CA ARG A 201 -9.19 -6.88 -19.22
C ARG A 201 -10.21 -6.76 -20.37
N ARG A 202 -11.17 -5.84 -20.23
CA ARG A 202 -12.32 -5.76 -21.14
C ARG A 202 -12.18 -4.73 -22.25
N LEU A 203 -11.38 -3.69 -22.04
CA LEU A 203 -11.23 -2.61 -22.99
C LEU A 203 -9.82 -2.57 -23.58
N VAL A 204 -8.78 -2.49 -22.72
CA VAL A 204 -7.42 -2.23 -23.17
C VAL A 204 -6.82 -3.46 -23.88
N VAL A 205 -6.87 -4.63 -23.25
CA VAL A 205 -6.27 -5.85 -23.83
C VAL A 205 -6.95 -6.25 -25.14
N PRO A 206 -8.30 -6.30 -25.25
CA PRO A 206 -8.95 -6.59 -26.53
C PRO A 206 -8.62 -5.58 -27.62
N PHE A 207 -8.61 -4.28 -27.30
CA PHE A 207 -8.23 -3.23 -28.24
C PHE A 207 -6.79 -3.40 -28.73
N LEU A 208 -5.83 -3.60 -27.83
CA LEU A 208 -4.44 -3.79 -28.22
C LEU A 208 -4.22 -5.06 -29.05
N ARG A 209 -4.99 -6.12 -28.81
CA ARG A 209 -4.93 -7.35 -29.60
C ARG A 209 -5.47 -7.14 -31.03
N ALA A 210 -6.59 -6.44 -31.14
CA ALA A 210 -7.24 -6.21 -32.42
C ALA A 210 -6.46 -5.24 -33.32
N GLU A 211 -6.04 -4.12 -32.74
CA GLU A 211 -5.50 -2.99 -33.51
C GLU A 211 -3.96 -3.06 -33.70
N PHE A 212 -3.24 -3.71 -32.77
CA PHE A 212 -1.78 -3.63 -32.77
C PHE A 212 -1.10 -5.00 -32.86
N ASN A 213 -1.47 -5.97 -32.04
CA ASN A 213 -0.76 -7.25 -32.02
C ASN A 213 -1.66 -8.40 -31.53
N PRO A 214 -2.16 -9.27 -32.43
CA PRO A 214 -2.93 -10.45 -32.04
C PRO A 214 -2.21 -11.42 -31.09
N ARG A 215 -0.86 -11.39 -31.08
CA ARG A 215 -0.01 -12.20 -30.19
C ARG A 215 0.46 -11.44 -28.96
N LEU A 216 -0.20 -10.35 -28.58
CA LEU A 216 0.18 -9.46 -27.46
C LEU A 216 0.47 -10.23 -26.18
N ASP A 217 -0.37 -11.20 -25.82
CA ASP A 217 -0.25 -11.91 -24.56
C ASP A 217 1.05 -12.69 -24.44
N GLY A 218 1.41 -13.42 -25.49
CA GLY A 218 2.68 -14.13 -25.56
C GLY A 218 3.87 -13.18 -25.49
N ALA A 219 3.79 -12.07 -26.23
CA ALA A 219 4.86 -11.06 -26.24
C ALA A 219 5.08 -10.43 -24.85
N LEU A 220 4.00 -10.03 -24.17
CA LEU A 220 4.09 -9.43 -22.82
C LEU A 220 4.50 -10.45 -21.76
N ALA A 221 4.03 -11.70 -21.85
CA ALA A 221 4.44 -12.76 -20.95
C ALA A 221 5.94 -13.06 -21.08
N ALA A 222 6.45 -13.21 -22.30
CA ALA A 222 7.88 -13.43 -22.57
C ALA A 222 8.74 -12.22 -22.16
N LEU A 223 8.25 -10.99 -22.36
CA LEU A 223 8.94 -9.80 -21.87
C LEU A 223 9.01 -9.78 -20.34
N ALA A 224 7.91 -10.08 -19.66
CA ALA A 224 7.89 -10.14 -18.19
C ALA A 224 8.84 -11.21 -17.63
N GLU A 225 8.99 -12.34 -18.32
CA GLU A 225 9.94 -13.40 -17.97
C GLU A 225 11.38 -12.91 -18.09
N ARG A 226 11.77 -12.38 -19.25
CA ARG A 226 13.12 -11.81 -19.46
C ARG A 226 13.45 -10.73 -18.43
N LEU A 227 12.50 -9.83 -18.15
CA LEU A 227 12.70 -8.79 -17.13
C LEU A 227 12.91 -9.37 -15.73
N ARG A 228 12.30 -10.52 -15.40
CA ARG A 228 12.56 -11.21 -14.12
C ARG A 228 13.96 -11.80 -14.08
N ASP A 229 14.36 -12.49 -15.12
CA ASP A 229 15.68 -13.15 -15.20
C ASP A 229 16.81 -12.14 -15.09
N GLU A 230 16.69 -11.01 -15.82
CA GLU A 230 17.63 -9.89 -15.73
C GLU A 230 17.59 -9.22 -14.34
N ASP A 231 16.41 -9.10 -13.71
CA ASP A 231 16.27 -8.54 -12.37
C ASP A 231 16.92 -9.43 -11.32
N ASP A 232 16.74 -10.75 -11.42
CA ASP A 232 17.34 -11.74 -10.53
C ASP A 232 18.86 -11.79 -10.68
N PHE A 233 19.36 -11.73 -11.90
CA PHE A 233 20.80 -11.64 -12.18
C PHE A 233 21.41 -10.39 -11.53
N LEU A 234 20.80 -9.23 -11.76
CA LEU A 234 21.29 -7.97 -11.18
C LEU A 234 21.16 -7.94 -9.65
N ASP A 235 20.13 -8.57 -9.07
CA ASP A 235 20.01 -8.70 -7.63
C ASP A 235 21.11 -9.62 -7.05
N ALA A 236 21.45 -10.71 -7.73
CA ALA A 236 22.53 -11.60 -7.34
C ALA A 236 23.90 -10.88 -7.39
N VAL A 237 24.18 -10.16 -8.48
CA VAL A 237 25.40 -9.33 -8.60
C VAL A 237 25.46 -8.27 -7.51
N ALA A 238 24.35 -7.56 -7.27
CA ALA A 238 24.28 -6.55 -6.22
C ALA A 238 24.49 -7.14 -4.82
N ALA A 239 23.94 -8.33 -4.55
CA ALA A 239 24.14 -9.04 -3.29
C ALA A 239 25.60 -9.44 -3.07
N ALA A 240 26.27 -9.96 -4.10
CA ALA A 240 27.70 -10.29 -4.03
C ALA A 240 28.58 -9.03 -3.78
N ARG A 241 28.26 -7.92 -4.43
CA ARG A 241 28.97 -6.64 -4.26
C ARG A 241 28.68 -5.92 -2.94
N ALA A 242 27.50 -6.15 -2.35
CA ALA A 242 27.08 -5.46 -1.13
C ALA A 242 28.05 -5.65 0.04
N ALA A 243 28.71 -6.79 0.14
CA ALA A 243 29.70 -7.09 1.18
C ALA A 243 30.89 -6.12 1.17
N THR A 244 31.30 -5.64 -0.01
CA THR A 244 32.40 -4.68 -0.18
C THR A 244 32.13 -3.34 0.51
N PHE A 245 30.87 -2.94 0.56
CA PHE A 245 30.43 -1.66 1.12
C PHE A 245 29.86 -1.78 2.54
N ALA A 246 29.70 -3.02 3.05
CA ALA A 246 29.21 -3.24 4.40
C ALA A 246 30.25 -2.79 5.45
N ARG A 247 29.81 -2.04 6.44
CA ARG A 247 30.59 -1.61 7.60
C ARG A 247 29.77 -1.90 8.86
N GLY A 248 29.62 -3.19 9.20
CA GLY A 248 28.67 -3.63 10.20
C GLY A 248 27.23 -3.34 9.75
N ALA A 249 26.47 -2.57 10.53
CA ALA A 249 25.13 -2.10 10.17
C ALA A 249 25.11 -0.89 9.21
N ALA A 250 26.28 -0.24 9.00
CA ALA A 250 26.41 0.92 8.13
C ALA A 250 26.74 0.50 6.69
N LEU A 251 26.59 1.44 5.74
CA LEU A 251 26.92 1.28 4.33
C LEU A 251 27.97 2.35 3.95
N GLY A 252 29.07 1.94 3.31
CA GLY A 252 30.11 2.84 2.84
C GLY A 252 29.61 3.81 1.76
N THR A 253 30.06 5.07 1.81
CA THR A 253 29.69 6.10 0.82
C THR A 253 30.25 5.83 -0.56
N ALA A 254 31.36 5.10 -0.69
CA ALA A 254 31.92 4.65 -1.98
C ALA A 254 30.95 3.81 -2.83
N ILE A 255 29.76 3.49 -2.33
CA ILE A 255 28.67 2.91 -3.10
C ILE A 255 28.29 3.74 -4.34
N VAL A 256 28.62 5.03 -4.36
CA VAL A 256 28.35 5.92 -5.49
C VAL A 256 29.24 5.65 -6.70
N ASP A 257 30.40 4.98 -6.50
CA ASP A 257 31.34 4.60 -7.55
C ASP A 257 30.89 3.34 -8.32
N GLU A 258 29.91 2.61 -7.75
CA GLU A 258 29.29 1.46 -8.43
C GLU A 258 28.39 1.92 -9.59
N PRO A 259 28.26 1.09 -10.64
CA PRO A 259 27.26 1.33 -11.66
C PRO A 259 25.88 1.59 -11.03
N ARG A 260 25.22 2.65 -11.47
CA ARG A 260 24.00 3.18 -10.83
C ARG A 260 22.91 2.12 -10.61
N ALA A 261 22.83 1.12 -11.51
CA ALA A 261 21.89 0.01 -11.39
C ALA A 261 22.20 -0.87 -10.18
N LEU A 262 23.47 -1.09 -9.84
CA LEU A 262 23.91 -1.87 -8.68
C LEU A 262 23.80 -1.06 -7.40
N ALA A 263 24.29 0.19 -7.41
CA ALA A 263 24.19 1.10 -6.28
C ALA A 263 22.74 1.22 -5.77
N ARG A 264 21.78 1.41 -6.67
CA ARG A 264 20.34 1.46 -6.34
C ARG A 264 19.83 0.19 -5.68
N ARG A 265 20.30 -0.98 -6.11
CA ARG A 265 19.88 -2.27 -5.57
C ARG A 265 20.48 -2.52 -4.19
N ILE A 266 21.77 -2.24 -4.04
CA ILE A 266 22.47 -2.39 -2.76
C ILE A 266 21.87 -1.46 -1.69
N VAL A 267 21.67 -0.18 -2.02
CA VAL A 267 21.03 0.78 -1.10
C VAL A 267 19.61 0.34 -0.75
N ARG A 268 18.82 -0.12 -1.74
CA ARG A 268 17.47 -0.64 -1.49
C ARG A 268 17.50 -1.83 -0.53
N ALA A 269 18.32 -2.84 -0.81
CA ALA A 269 18.43 -4.04 0.02
C ALA A 269 18.90 -3.71 1.45
N TRP A 270 19.85 -2.76 1.59
CA TRP A 270 20.29 -2.28 2.88
C TRP A 270 19.18 -1.57 3.66
N LEU A 271 18.37 -0.73 2.99
CA LEU A 271 17.23 -0.06 3.62
C LEU A 271 16.11 -1.04 4.00
N GLU A 272 15.82 -2.05 3.16
CA GLU A 272 14.74 -3.02 3.38
C GLU A 272 15.07 -4.05 4.47
N ARG A 273 16.36 -4.29 4.79
CA ARG A 273 16.78 -5.27 5.81
C ARG A 273 16.11 -5.06 7.17
N GLU A 274 15.88 -3.80 7.55
CA GLU A 274 15.30 -3.45 8.85
C GLU A 274 13.97 -2.68 8.72
N ALA A 275 13.55 -2.33 7.50
CA ALA A 275 12.32 -1.59 7.28
C ALA A 275 11.13 -2.54 7.23
N ARG A 276 10.16 -2.33 8.12
CA ARG A 276 8.85 -3.00 8.03
C ARG A 276 7.91 -2.38 6.99
N CYS A 277 8.39 -1.45 6.19
CA CYS A 277 7.61 -0.70 5.19
C CYS A 277 8.38 -0.61 3.86
N SER A 278 7.61 -0.42 2.78
CA SER A 278 8.14 -0.42 1.41
C SER A 278 9.07 0.76 1.14
N VAL A 279 10.28 0.48 0.67
CA VAL A 279 11.25 1.47 0.21
C VAL A 279 10.91 1.90 -1.22
N THR A 280 10.71 3.19 -1.46
CA THR A 280 10.44 3.74 -2.80
C THR A 280 11.73 4.09 -3.54
N ALA A 281 11.64 4.28 -4.87
CA ALA A 281 12.78 4.75 -5.67
C ALA A 281 13.31 6.11 -5.16
N LEU A 282 12.42 7.02 -4.76
CA LEU A 282 12.79 8.32 -4.23
C LEU A 282 13.66 8.22 -2.96
N HIS A 283 13.36 7.29 -2.06
CA HIS A 283 14.17 7.06 -0.87
C HIS A 283 15.59 6.61 -1.24
N VAL A 284 15.69 5.69 -2.21
CA VAL A 284 16.99 5.19 -2.70
C VAL A 284 17.80 6.32 -3.34
N GLU A 285 17.20 7.14 -4.22
CA GLU A 285 17.89 8.25 -4.87
C GLU A 285 18.37 9.29 -3.86
N ARG A 286 17.55 9.65 -2.87
CA ARG A 286 17.96 10.59 -1.81
C ARG A 286 19.13 10.08 -0.99
N VAL A 287 19.16 8.78 -0.69
CA VAL A 287 20.28 8.16 0.03
C VAL A 287 21.55 8.14 -0.82
N LEU A 288 21.44 7.87 -2.13
CA LEU A 288 22.58 7.97 -3.05
C LEU A 288 23.10 9.42 -3.18
N GLN A 289 22.20 10.40 -3.24
CA GLN A 289 22.57 11.82 -3.21
C GLN A 289 23.28 12.20 -1.92
N LEU A 290 22.81 11.69 -0.77
CA LEU A 290 23.49 11.89 0.52
C LEU A 290 24.87 11.25 0.53
N ALA A 291 25.03 10.07 -0.07
CA ALA A 291 26.33 9.40 -0.19
C ALA A 291 27.31 10.18 -1.07
N ALA A 292 26.83 10.79 -2.15
CA ALA A 292 27.65 11.57 -3.09
C ALA A 292 28.03 12.96 -2.57
N GLY A 293 27.32 13.49 -1.57
CA GLY A 293 27.60 14.83 -1.04
C GLY A 293 28.85 14.83 -0.15
N ASP A 294 29.53 15.97 -0.03
CA ASP A 294 30.74 16.12 0.77
C ASP A 294 30.46 16.58 2.22
N ARG A 295 29.23 16.96 2.52
CA ARG A 295 28.82 17.51 3.82
C ARG A 295 28.00 16.50 4.62
N PRO A 296 28.10 16.56 5.96
CA PRO A 296 27.18 15.84 6.82
C PRO A 296 25.72 16.19 6.48
N GLY A 297 24.85 15.19 6.43
CA GLY A 297 23.44 15.38 6.10
C GLY A 297 22.61 14.22 6.60
N ALA A 298 21.28 14.36 6.49
CA ALA A 298 20.34 13.32 6.87
C ALA A 298 19.15 13.27 5.91
N VAL A 299 18.67 12.07 5.61
CA VAL A 299 17.53 11.80 4.76
C VAL A 299 16.53 10.94 5.50
N ALA A 300 15.26 11.36 5.56
CA ALA A 300 14.18 10.55 6.10
C ALA A 300 13.94 9.32 5.20
N VAL A 301 13.80 8.16 5.82
CA VAL A 301 13.50 6.88 5.15
C VAL A 301 12.24 6.27 5.77
N PRO A 302 11.64 5.24 5.14
CA PRO A 302 10.40 4.64 5.65
C PRO A 302 10.54 4.14 7.10
N GLY A 303 9.47 4.33 7.86
CA GLY A 303 9.44 4.07 9.30
C GLY A 303 9.98 5.22 10.13
N PRO A 304 10.13 5.06 11.46
CA PRO A 304 10.68 6.07 12.35
C PRO A 304 12.23 6.08 12.26
N ALA A 305 12.77 6.30 11.07
CA ALA A 305 14.19 6.23 10.81
C ALA A 305 14.66 7.31 9.84
N ARG A 306 15.94 7.62 9.91
CA ARG A 306 16.67 8.48 8.97
C ARG A 306 18.03 7.86 8.65
N VAL A 307 18.55 8.11 7.47
CA VAL A 307 19.94 7.81 7.12
C VAL A 307 20.76 9.08 7.32
N VAL A 308 21.85 8.96 8.02
CA VAL A 308 22.79 10.05 8.30
C VAL A 308 24.12 9.69 7.67
N ARG A 309 24.79 10.65 7.05
CA ARG A 309 26.18 10.50 6.62
C ARG A 309 27.10 10.89 7.76
N GLU A 310 27.95 9.95 8.19
CA GLU A 310 28.97 10.12 9.21
C GLU A 310 30.33 9.78 8.59
N GLY A 311 31.04 10.82 8.10
CA GLY A 311 32.27 10.64 7.35
C GLY A 311 32.06 9.87 6.02
N ASP A 312 32.70 8.72 5.92
CA ASP A 312 32.65 7.83 4.73
C ASP A 312 31.60 6.73 4.83
N VAL A 313 30.69 6.80 5.81
CA VAL A 313 29.61 5.82 6.00
C VAL A 313 28.25 6.46 6.10
N LEU A 314 27.26 5.70 5.66
CA LEU A 314 25.84 5.95 5.85
C LEU A 314 25.35 5.10 7.01
N VAL A 315 24.80 5.74 8.03
CA VAL A 315 24.30 5.07 9.23
C VAL A 315 22.79 5.26 9.32
N ARG A 316 22.07 4.20 9.63
CA ARG A 316 20.66 4.31 9.94
C ARG A 316 20.50 4.69 11.42
N ARG A 317 19.85 5.80 11.67
CA ARG A 317 19.56 6.33 13.01
C ARG A 317 18.04 6.34 13.22
N PRO A 318 17.57 6.20 14.47
CA PRO A 318 16.18 6.53 14.78
C PRO A 318 15.87 7.90 14.19
N GLY A 319 14.74 8.02 13.50
CA GLY A 319 14.22 9.34 13.12
C GLY A 319 14.13 10.15 14.39
N ARG A 320 14.31 11.45 14.31
CA ARG A 320 13.81 12.30 15.39
C ARG A 320 12.35 11.89 15.55
N GLN A 321 12.03 11.19 16.60
CA GLN A 321 10.68 11.22 17.09
C GLN A 321 10.44 12.70 17.36
N ALA A 322 9.76 13.38 16.44
CA ALA A 322 8.85 14.38 16.90
C ALA A 322 7.92 13.57 17.81
N THR A 323 8.24 13.54 19.10
CA THR A 323 7.24 13.25 20.09
C THR A 323 6.14 14.22 19.71
N PRO A 324 4.97 13.76 19.28
CA PRO A 324 3.82 14.62 19.30
C PRO A 324 3.64 14.83 20.82
N ALA A 325 4.27 15.88 21.35
CA ALA A 325 3.78 16.46 22.57
C ALA A 325 2.35 16.81 22.20
N THR A 326 1.40 15.97 22.61
CA THR A 326 -0.01 16.29 22.51
C THR A 326 -0.15 17.49 23.41
N LEU A 327 0.12 18.66 22.85
CA LEU A 327 0.05 19.91 23.58
C LEU A 327 -1.44 20.11 23.85
N LEU A 328 -1.76 20.23 25.11
CA LEU A 328 -3.03 20.77 25.58
C LEU A 328 -2.65 21.67 26.76
N ARG A 329 -2.71 22.98 26.55
CA ARG A 329 -2.48 23.97 27.59
C ARG A 329 -3.59 24.98 27.59
N ALA A 330 -4.22 25.18 28.73
CA ALA A 330 -5.11 26.29 28.94
C ALA A 330 -4.36 27.61 28.72
N ILE A 331 -5.04 28.61 28.17
CA ILE A 331 -4.52 29.94 27.94
C ILE A 331 -5.59 30.96 28.31
N ALA A 332 -5.21 31.95 29.12
CA ALA A 332 -6.10 33.06 29.45
C ALA A 332 -5.73 34.31 28.63
N PRO A 333 -6.67 35.24 28.44
CA PRO A 333 -6.36 36.57 27.87
C PRO A 333 -5.24 37.27 28.63
N GLY A 334 -4.21 37.70 27.89
CA GLY A 334 -2.99 38.30 28.44
C GLY A 334 -1.84 37.31 28.62
N GLU A 335 -2.04 36.02 28.32
CA GLU A 335 -1.03 35.00 28.45
C GLU A 335 -0.35 34.66 27.13
N THR A 336 0.80 34.01 27.25
CA THR A 336 1.60 33.51 26.12
C THR A 336 1.99 32.05 26.36
N ILE A 337 1.77 31.20 25.38
CA ILE A 337 2.24 29.82 25.35
C ILE A 337 3.37 29.67 24.36
N VAL A 338 4.47 29.06 24.78
CA VAL A 338 5.60 28.67 23.95
C VAL A 338 5.58 27.16 23.74
N HIS A 339 5.74 26.72 22.49
CA HIS A 339 5.88 25.30 22.19
C HIS A 339 7.11 24.72 22.91
N PRO A 340 7.04 23.53 23.53
CA PRO A 340 8.15 22.94 24.30
C PRO A 340 9.46 22.81 23.51
N ALA A 341 9.39 22.63 22.19
CA ALA A 341 10.55 22.60 21.31
C ALA A 341 10.90 23.97 20.66
N GLY A 342 10.31 25.07 21.13
CA GLY A 342 10.57 26.41 20.60
C GLY A 342 10.06 26.66 19.18
N ALA A 343 9.21 25.77 18.63
CA ALA A 343 8.78 25.85 17.24
C ALA A 343 7.87 27.06 16.96
N TRP A 344 7.14 27.55 17.97
CA TRP A 344 6.24 28.70 17.86
C TRP A 344 5.87 29.25 19.24
N ARG A 345 5.34 30.47 19.23
CA ARG A 345 4.73 31.14 20.39
C ARG A 345 3.35 31.64 19.99
N ILE A 346 2.33 31.43 20.84
CA ILE A 346 1.00 32.05 20.73
C ILE A 346 0.76 32.94 21.92
N SER A 347 0.38 34.17 21.67
CA SER A 347 -0.01 35.16 22.67
C SER A 347 -1.47 35.57 22.46
N LEU A 348 -2.23 35.70 23.54
CA LEU A 348 -3.55 36.32 23.54
C LEU A 348 -3.46 37.71 24.22
N SER A 349 -3.97 38.75 23.58
CA SER A 349 -4.10 40.06 24.22
C SER A 349 -5.10 39.99 25.36
N ARG A 350 -5.00 40.90 26.33
CA ARG A 350 -6.14 41.20 27.21
C ARG A 350 -7.28 41.80 26.37
N PRO A 351 -8.55 41.68 26.80
CA PRO A 351 -9.65 42.39 26.16
C PRO A 351 -9.32 43.87 26.07
N ARG A 352 -9.40 44.42 24.88
CA ARG A 352 -9.16 45.86 24.62
C ARG A 352 -10.26 46.43 23.75
N ALA A 353 -10.49 47.76 23.87
CA ALA A 353 -11.45 48.46 23.02
C ALA A 353 -11.07 48.27 21.53
N ARG A 354 -12.07 48.00 20.70
CA ARG A 354 -11.90 47.89 19.24
C ARG A 354 -11.66 49.28 18.64
N GLN A 355 -10.67 49.41 17.77
CA GLN A 355 -10.44 50.62 16.97
C GLN A 355 -11.30 50.57 15.70
N THR A 356 -11.67 51.73 15.17
CA THR A 356 -12.65 51.90 14.08
C THR A 356 -12.33 51.15 12.78
N ASN A 357 -11.06 50.75 12.55
CA ASN A 357 -10.60 50.06 11.33
C ASN A 357 -10.18 48.59 11.55
N GLU A 358 -10.45 48.02 12.72
CA GLU A 358 -10.04 46.65 13.05
C GLU A 358 -11.15 45.63 12.72
N GLU A 359 -11.47 45.48 11.44
CA GLU A 359 -12.43 44.47 10.97
C GLU A 359 -11.74 43.18 10.56
N ARG A 360 -10.47 43.25 10.17
CA ARG A 360 -9.67 42.12 9.71
C ARG A 360 -8.30 42.08 10.37
N PRO A 361 -7.76 40.91 10.63
CA PRO A 361 -6.38 40.79 11.13
C PRO A 361 -5.37 41.26 10.07
N ALA A 362 -4.26 41.77 10.51
CA ALA A 362 -3.20 42.32 9.64
C ALA A 362 -2.64 41.25 8.65
N ASN A 363 -2.62 40.00 9.06
CA ASN A 363 -2.17 38.85 8.25
C ASN A 363 -2.70 37.54 8.84
N ARG A 364 -2.37 36.39 8.21
CA ARG A 364 -2.80 35.07 8.66
C ARG A 364 -2.22 34.64 10.03
N ARG A 365 -1.17 35.30 10.51
CA ARG A 365 -0.56 35.04 11.83
C ARG A 365 -1.30 35.75 12.96
N HIS A 366 -2.32 36.52 12.65
CA HIS A 366 -3.17 37.23 13.60
C HIS A 366 -4.62 36.72 13.48
N ALA A 367 -5.30 36.60 14.58
CA ALA A 367 -6.74 36.34 14.61
C ALA A 367 -7.42 37.22 15.66
N LEU A 368 -8.54 37.85 15.27
CA LEU A 368 -9.32 38.70 16.14
C LEU A 368 -10.60 37.98 16.56
N PHE A 369 -10.96 38.13 17.82
CA PHE A 369 -12.15 37.54 18.42
C PHE A 369 -12.95 38.59 19.18
N ASP A 370 -14.26 38.50 19.09
CA ASP A 370 -15.17 39.30 19.93
C ASP A 370 -15.04 38.81 21.39
N ALA A 371 -14.56 39.68 22.25
CA ALA A 371 -14.30 39.36 23.64
C ALA A 371 -15.58 39.14 24.45
N GLU A 372 -16.72 39.68 23.98
CA GLU A 372 -18.01 39.58 24.66
C GLU A 372 -18.75 38.27 24.32
N VAL A 373 -18.48 37.74 23.13
CA VAL A 373 -19.06 36.49 22.63
C VAL A 373 -18.16 35.29 22.88
N LEU A 374 -16.85 35.51 23.07
CA LEU A 374 -15.90 34.45 23.30
C LEU A 374 -16.14 33.78 24.69
N ALA A 375 -16.87 32.68 24.66
CA ALA A 375 -17.20 31.88 25.82
C ALA A 375 -16.42 30.57 25.86
N GLY A 376 -16.27 29.99 27.04
CA GLY A 376 -15.64 28.70 27.26
C GLY A 376 -14.16 28.76 27.65
N ALA A 377 -13.61 27.63 28.06
CA ALA A 377 -12.21 27.53 28.42
C ALA A 377 -11.31 27.52 27.20
N LEU A 378 -10.44 28.53 27.11
CA LEU A 378 -9.50 28.64 26.01
C LEU A 378 -8.30 27.70 26.22
N ALA A 379 -7.90 27.04 25.15
CA ALA A 379 -6.70 26.22 25.17
C ALA A 379 -6.01 26.21 23.81
N VAL A 380 -4.68 26.02 23.84
CA VAL A 380 -3.89 25.72 22.64
C VAL A 380 -3.52 24.24 22.67
N ARG A 381 -3.81 23.55 21.60
CA ARG A 381 -3.53 22.12 21.45
C ARG A 381 -2.99 21.73 20.08
N SER A 382 -2.43 20.53 20.00
CA SER A 382 -2.11 19.87 18.75
C SER A 382 -3.36 19.42 17.98
N PRO A 383 -3.31 19.28 16.64
CA PRO A 383 -4.34 18.66 15.83
C PRO A 383 -4.70 17.25 16.31
N ARG A 384 -5.98 16.89 16.27
CA ARG A 384 -6.50 15.56 16.62
C ARG A 384 -7.11 14.88 15.40
N ALA A 385 -7.09 13.56 15.38
CA ALA A 385 -7.79 12.81 14.35
C ALA A 385 -9.30 13.09 14.44
N GLY A 386 -9.91 13.43 13.29
CA GLY A 386 -11.34 13.74 13.23
C GLY A 386 -11.68 15.23 13.41
N ASP A 387 -10.74 16.11 13.72
CA ASP A 387 -10.96 17.55 13.85
C ASP A 387 -11.64 18.14 12.62
N ARG A 388 -12.67 18.95 12.86
CA ARG A 388 -13.40 19.70 11.82
C ARG A 388 -13.43 21.18 12.20
N VAL A 389 -13.16 22.03 11.23
CA VAL A 389 -13.14 23.47 11.38
C VAL A 389 -14.38 24.05 10.70
N HIS A 390 -15.24 24.71 11.47
CA HIS A 390 -16.34 25.52 10.94
C HIS A 390 -15.75 26.88 10.53
N LEU A 391 -15.58 27.12 9.24
CA LEU A 391 -14.87 28.30 8.72
C LEU A 391 -15.69 29.58 8.89
N LEU A 392 -14.99 30.70 9.10
CA LEU A 392 -15.60 32.04 9.29
C LEU A 392 -16.48 32.46 8.11
N HIS A 393 -16.10 32.13 6.88
CA HIS A 393 -16.83 32.49 5.65
C HIS A 393 -17.78 31.36 5.18
N GLY A 394 -18.13 30.44 6.05
CA GLY A 394 -19.07 29.35 5.79
C GLY A 394 -18.38 28.02 5.41
N GLY A 395 -19.17 26.93 5.57
CA GLY A 395 -18.71 25.58 5.33
C GLY A 395 -17.94 24.97 6.51
N THR A 396 -17.81 23.63 6.45
CA THR A 396 -17.05 22.84 7.43
C THR A 396 -16.01 22.01 6.70
N ARG A 397 -14.75 22.12 7.11
CA ARG A 397 -13.64 21.37 6.52
C ARG A 397 -12.96 20.48 7.57
N LYS A 398 -12.44 19.34 7.15
CA LYS A 398 -11.56 18.55 8.01
C LYS A 398 -10.24 19.30 8.18
N LEU A 399 -9.73 19.34 9.40
CA LEU A 399 -8.44 19.98 9.68
C LEU A 399 -7.31 19.38 8.87
N GLN A 400 -7.36 18.06 8.65
CA GLN A 400 -6.38 17.35 7.82
C GLN A 400 -6.32 17.89 6.38
N ASP A 401 -7.48 18.21 5.79
CA ASP A 401 -7.54 18.74 4.41
C ASP A 401 -6.97 20.16 4.36
N ILE A 402 -7.23 20.99 5.38
CA ILE A 402 -6.63 22.33 5.51
C ILE A 402 -5.11 22.24 5.57
N LEU A 403 -4.56 21.31 6.33
CA LEU A 403 -3.10 21.09 6.45
C LEU A 403 -2.48 20.57 5.14
N VAL A 404 -3.23 19.78 4.36
CA VAL A 404 -2.79 19.26 3.04
C VAL A 404 -2.74 20.40 2.02
N ASP A 405 -3.81 21.19 1.93
CA ASP A 405 -3.90 22.30 0.98
C ASP A 405 -2.88 23.41 1.26
N ALA A 406 -2.60 23.64 2.54
CA ALA A 406 -1.52 24.54 2.98
C ALA A 406 -0.11 23.95 2.78
N LYS A 407 -0.01 22.73 2.18
CA LYS A 407 1.26 22.02 1.93
C LYS A 407 2.11 21.80 3.18
N VAL A 408 1.50 21.74 4.38
CA VAL A 408 2.21 21.48 5.63
C VAL A 408 2.78 20.05 5.58
N PRO A 409 4.10 19.86 5.69
CA PRO A 409 4.73 18.54 5.69
C PRO A 409 4.13 17.64 6.79
N ARG A 410 3.95 16.36 6.47
CA ARG A 410 3.27 15.40 7.39
C ARG A 410 3.91 15.38 8.78
N GLU A 411 5.21 15.53 8.85
CA GLU A 411 6.00 15.51 10.09
C GLU A 411 5.78 16.76 10.94
N GLN A 412 5.40 17.89 10.33
CA GLN A 412 5.17 19.16 11.01
C GLN A 412 3.71 19.37 11.45
N ARG A 413 2.76 18.58 10.88
CA ARG A 413 1.33 18.70 11.20
C ARG A 413 1.01 18.58 12.68
N PRO A 414 1.61 17.66 13.46
CA PRO A 414 1.37 17.57 14.90
C PRO A 414 1.83 18.80 15.69
N ALA A 415 2.72 19.60 15.15
CA ALA A 415 3.24 20.81 15.79
C ALA A 415 2.43 22.06 15.44
N VAL A 416 1.46 22.00 14.50
CA VAL A 416 0.61 23.14 14.16
C VAL A 416 -0.28 23.48 15.35
N PRO A 417 -0.23 24.72 15.88
CA PRO A 417 -1.05 25.07 17.03
C PRO A 417 -2.50 25.34 16.62
N VAL A 418 -3.42 24.79 17.43
CA VAL A 418 -4.87 24.95 17.26
C VAL A 418 -5.41 25.60 18.52
N LEU A 419 -5.91 26.81 18.39
CA LEU A 419 -6.62 27.53 19.46
C LEU A 419 -8.08 27.04 19.51
N VAL A 420 -8.53 26.61 20.65
CA VAL A 420 -9.89 26.10 20.87
C VAL A 420 -10.56 26.80 22.04
N ALA A 421 -11.90 26.87 22.01
CA ALA A 421 -12.75 27.15 23.15
C ALA A 421 -13.61 25.93 23.39
N ASP A 422 -13.41 25.24 24.49
CA ASP A 422 -14.01 23.93 24.77
C ASP A 422 -13.82 22.94 23.61
N ALA A 423 -14.89 22.62 22.87
CA ALA A 423 -14.85 21.73 21.70
C ALA A 423 -14.64 22.44 20.37
N ASP A 424 -14.85 23.75 20.31
CA ASP A 424 -14.83 24.52 19.07
C ASP A 424 -13.42 24.96 18.67
N ILE A 425 -13.04 24.73 17.42
CA ILE A 425 -11.79 25.24 16.86
C ILE A 425 -11.98 26.70 16.45
N LEU A 426 -11.37 27.62 17.21
CA LEU A 426 -11.38 29.04 16.97
C LEU A 426 -10.42 29.45 15.85
N TRP A 427 -9.23 28.82 15.84
CA TRP A 427 -8.17 29.20 14.91
C TRP A 427 -7.16 28.05 14.74
N VAL A 428 -6.91 27.69 13.50
CA VAL A 428 -5.73 26.92 13.11
C VAL A 428 -4.67 27.95 12.79
N ALA A 429 -3.73 28.16 13.70
CA ALA A 429 -2.88 29.32 13.68
C ALA A 429 -2.06 29.42 12.38
N GLY A 430 -2.11 30.57 11.75
CA GLY A 430 -1.49 30.82 10.46
C GLY A 430 -2.24 30.29 9.23
N LEU A 431 -3.27 29.44 9.39
CA LEU A 431 -3.90 28.73 8.29
C LEU A 431 -5.39 29.03 8.10
N ALA A 432 -6.22 28.90 9.15
CA ALA A 432 -7.67 29.05 9.01
C ALA A 432 -8.31 29.59 10.28
N ARG A 433 -9.28 30.54 10.12
CA ARG A 433 -10.10 31.10 11.17
C ARG A 433 -11.44 30.35 11.24
N GLY A 434 -11.78 29.86 12.43
CA GLY A 434 -13.09 29.31 12.76
C GLY A 434 -14.17 30.39 12.85
N ARG A 435 -15.44 30.00 12.79
CA ARG A 435 -16.59 30.92 12.80
C ARG A 435 -16.95 31.46 14.18
N SER A 436 -16.50 30.84 15.26
CA SER A 436 -16.88 31.21 16.63
C SER A 436 -16.26 32.54 17.05
N ALA A 437 -17.01 33.34 17.79
CA ALA A 437 -16.66 34.71 18.22
C ALA A 437 -16.18 35.62 17.06
N PRO A 438 -17.00 35.81 15.99
CA PRO A 438 -16.66 36.69 14.89
C PRO A 438 -16.74 38.15 15.30
N ILE A 439 -15.91 39.01 14.70
CA ILE A 439 -16.04 40.45 14.85
C ILE A 439 -17.27 40.90 14.07
N SER A 440 -18.12 41.68 14.68
CA SER A 440 -19.32 42.27 14.10
C SER A 440 -19.34 43.81 14.33
N PRO A 441 -20.23 44.58 13.68
CA PRO A 441 -20.38 45.98 13.95
C PRO A 441 -20.72 46.30 15.42
N ALA A 442 -21.32 45.36 16.14
CA ALA A 442 -21.68 45.52 17.55
C ALA A 442 -20.54 45.21 18.54
N THR A 443 -19.42 44.62 18.06
CA THR A 443 -18.26 44.26 18.90
C THR A 443 -17.58 45.51 19.45
N ARG A 444 -17.52 45.64 20.76
CA ARG A 444 -16.88 46.76 21.48
C ARG A 444 -15.47 46.41 21.97
N HIS A 445 -15.27 45.17 22.40
CA HIS A 445 -13.98 44.69 22.90
C HIS A 445 -13.48 43.49 22.09
N ILE A 446 -12.20 43.47 21.84
CA ILE A 446 -11.59 42.39 21.08
C ILE A 446 -10.43 41.70 21.86
N ILE A 447 -10.21 40.42 21.58
CA ILE A 447 -9.03 39.68 21.95
C ILE A 447 -8.28 39.34 20.65
N GLU A 448 -7.01 39.67 20.59
CA GLU A 448 -6.13 39.34 19.47
C GLU A 448 -5.25 38.16 19.84
N ALA A 449 -5.23 37.12 18.97
CA ALA A 449 -4.28 36.04 19.03
C ALA A 449 -3.18 36.26 18.00
N VAL A 450 -1.94 36.13 18.42
CA VAL A 450 -0.75 36.33 17.56
C VAL A 450 0.09 35.05 17.58
N LEU A 451 0.43 34.58 16.38
CA LEU A 451 1.38 33.49 16.16
C LEU A 451 2.74 34.08 15.80
N ASP A 452 3.72 33.86 16.66
CA ASP A 452 5.14 34.12 16.39
C ASP A 452 5.83 32.78 16.12
N ALA A 453 6.25 32.55 14.89
CA ALA A 453 6.90 31.33 14.43
C ALA A 453 7.93 31.69 13.35
N PRO A 454 9.09 30.97 13.27
CA PRO A 454 10.01 31.10 12.15
C PRO A 454 9.30 30.85 10.81
N GLU A 455 9.72 31.48 9.72
CA GLU A 455 9.08 31.42 8.40
C GLU A 455 8.90 30.02 7.81
N THR A 456 9.54 29.00 8.40
CA THR A 456 9.55 27.62 7.94
C THR A 456 8.33 26.80 8.41
N VAL A 457 7.42 27.35 9.19
CA VAL A 457 6.28 26.62 9.81
C VAL A 457 4.92 27.06 9.23
N CYS A 458 4.90 27.89 8.22
CA CYS A 458 3.67 28.32 7.52
C CYS A 458 3.71 27.96 6.05
#